data_c5d1cd5ccff08e99c8f930fb7459c341
#
_entry.id   c5d1cd5ccff08e99c8f930fb7459c341
#
_cell.length_a   1.000
_cell.length_b   1.000
_cell.length_c   1.000
_cell.angle_alpha   90.00
_cell.angle_beta   90.00
_cell.angle_gamma   90.00
#
_symmetry.space_group_name_H-M   'P 1'
#
loop_
_entity.id
_entity.type
_entity.pdbx_description
1 polymer ?
#
loop_
_entity_poly.entity_id
_entity_poly.type
_entity_poly.pdbx_seq_one_letter_code
_entity_poly.pdbx_strand_id
1 'polypeptide(L)'
;MNARKLIIDCDPGIDDSLALMLAAASKELDLVGITTVSGNVPASMGAKNALKILSMIGKPDVPVYVGEETPLVRDYVDAMDTHGMDGLGESGWPDAEGLTPNKDAVSFLIETLKATPDVTILALGPMTNLAKVISRAPECLLSLIHI
;
A
#
# COMPACT_ATOMS: atom_id res chain seq x y z
N MET A 1 -1.05 25.46 5.07
CA MET A 1 -1.81 24.31 5.64
C MET A 1 -0.82 23.17 5.75
N ASN A 2 -0.83 22.42 6.85
CA ASN A 2 0.01 21.24 6.96
C ASN A 2 -0.53 20.16 6.01
N ALA A 3 0.35 19.47 5.29
CA ALA A 3 -0.05 18.34 4.44
C ALA A 3 -0.71 17.24 5.30
N ARG A 4 -1.75 16.60 4.76
CA ARG A 4 -2.46 15.51 5.43
C ARG A 4 -1.61 14.24 5.35
N LYS A 5 -1.32 13.65 6.50
CA LYS A 5 -0.60 12.38 6.56
C LYS A 5 -1.46 11.25 5.99
N LEU A 6 -0.90 10.52 5.04
CA LEU A 6 -1.60 9.48 4.29
C LEU A 6 -0.78 8.18 4.28
N ILE A 7 -1.45 7.07 4.57
CA ILE A 7 -0.98 5.73 4.23
C ILE A 7 -1.91 5.21 3.12
N ILE A 8 -1.35 4.58 2.10
CA ILE A 8 -2.14 3.91 1.07
C ILE A 8 -1.94 2.40 1.25
N ASP A 9 -3.06 1.68 1.48
CA ASP A 9 -3.12 0.22 1.51
C ASP A 9 -3.71 -0.27 0.20
N CYS A 10 -2.90 -0.94 -0.63
CA CYS A 10 -3.22 -1.19 -2.03
C CYS A 10 -2.67 -2.54 -2.53
N ASP A 11 -3.11 -2.96 -3.70
CA ASP A 11 -2.65 -4.17 -4.40
C ASP A 11 -2.11 -3.81 -5.80
N PRO A 12 -0.97 -3.08 -5.87
CA PRO A 12 -0.56 -2.30 -7.03
C PRO A 12 -0.66 -3.01 -8.38
N GLY A 13 -1.80 -2.73 -9.01
CA GLY A 13 -2.09 -2.91 -10.41
C GLY A 13 -1.91 -1.61 -11.18
N ILE A 14 -2.50 -1.50 -12.37
CA ILE A 14 -2.37 -0.34 -13.26
C ILE A 14 -3.01 0.91 -12.62
N ASP A 15 -4.20 0.79 -12.09
CA ASP A 15 -4.98 1.88 -11.48
C ASP A 15 -4.42 2.33 -10.13
N ASP A 16 -4.00 1.40 -9.27
CA ASP A 16 -3.27 1.72 -8.03
C ASP A 16 -2.00 2.53 -8.31
N SER A 17 -1.31 2.19 -9.41
CA SER A 17 -0.11 2.92 -9.84
C SER A 17 -0.41 4.38 -10.11
N LEU A 18 -1.53 4.69 -10.77
CA LEU A 18 -1.97 6.06 -11.01
C LEU A 18 -2.35 6.76 -9.70
N ALA A 19 -3.00 6.05 -8.77
CA ALA A 19 -3.33 6.59 -7.45
C ALA A 19 -2.07 6.95 -6.64
N LEU A 20 -1.04 6.07 -6.66
CA LEU A 20 0.26 6.34 -6.03
C LEU A 20 0.95 7.56 -6.63
N MET A 21 0.97 7.68 -7.96
CA MET A 21 1.53 8.84 -8.66
C MET A 21 0.82 10.14 -8.29
N LEU A 22 -0.52 10.12 -8.28
CA LEU A 22 -1.34 11.26 -7.92
C LEU A 22 -1.10 11.71 -6.47
N ALA A 23 -1.12 10.77 -5.55
CA ALA A 23 -0.89 11.05 -4.13
C ALA A 23 0.52 11.62 -3.89
N ALA A 24 1.54 11.04 -4.52
CA ALA A 24 2.93 11.49 -4.39
C ALA A 24 3.19 12.86 -5.03
N ALA A 25 2.41 13.24 -6.04
CA ALA A 25 2.50 14.56 -6.69
C ALA A 25 1.74 15.65 -5.93
N SER A 26 0.80 15.28 -5.06
CA SER A 26 -0.01 16.24 -4.31
C SER A 26 0.79 16.91 -3.21
N LYS A 27 0.76 18.24 -3.18
CA LYS A 27 1.37 19.04 -2.10
C LYS A 27 0.54 19.06 -0.82
N GLU A 28 -0.69 18.59 -0.90
CA GLU A 28 -1.64 18.54 0.22
C GLU A 28 -1.54 17.23 1.01
N LEU A 29 -0.80 16.25 0.46
CA LEU A 29 -0.62 14.93 1.03
C LEU A 29 0.84 14.70 1.43
N ASP A 30 1.02 14.08 2.59
CA ASP A 30 2.31 13.59 3.11
C ASP A 30 2.22 12.05 3.18
N LEU A 31 2.86 11.36 2.22
CA LEU A 31 2.87 9.90 2.17
C LEU A 31 3.77 9.34 3.27
N VAL A 32 3.16 8.89 4.35
CA VAL A 32 3.85 8.26 5.48
C VAL A 32 4.36 6.87 5.12
N GLY A 33 3.65 6.16 4.27
CA GLY A 33 4.05 4.85 3.77
C GLY A 33 2.99 4.20 2.89
N ILE A 34 3.41 3.14 2.23
CA ILE A 34 2.55 2.27 1.41
C ILE A 34 2.54 0.89 2.04
N THR A 35 1.37 0.31 2.19
CA THR A 35 1.21 -1.10 2.57
C THR A 35 0.58 -1.86 1.42
N THR A 36 1.02 -3.10 1.19
CA THR A 36 0.49 -3.90 0.09
C THR A 36 -0.27 -5.12 0.62
N VAL A 37 -1.21 -5.57 -0.15
CA VAL A 37 -2.07 -6.72 0.13
C VAL A 37 -2.25 -7.51 -1.16
N SER A 38 -2.49 -8.80 -1.07
CA SER A 38 -2.83 -9.61 -2.25
C SER A 38 -4.23 -9.28 -2.75
N GLY A 39 -4.32 -8.96 -4.01
CA GLY A 39 -5.53 -8.64 -4.75
C GLY A 39 -5.25 -8.77 -6.24
N ASN A 40 -5.02 -7.70 -6.96
CA ASN A 40 -4.67 -7.72 -8.39
C ASN A 40 -3.44 -8.60 -8.66
N VAL A 41 -2.45 -8.53 -7.77
CA VAL A 41 -1.23 -9.32 -7.77
C VAL A 41 -0.91 -9.78 -6.34
N PRO A 42 0.02 -10.76 -6.15
CA PRO A 42 0.53 -11.09 -4.81
C PRO A 42 1.09 -9.85 -4.10
N ALA A 43 0.92 -9.75 -2.78
CA ALA A 43 1.35 -8.58 -2.00
C ALA A 43 2.85 -8.26 -2.19
N SER A 44 3.70 -9.29 -2.26
CA SER A 44 5.13 -9.13 -2.51
C SER A 44 5.45 -8.58 -3.91
N MET A 45 4.68 -8.94 -4.93
CA MET A 45 4.79 -8.37 -6.27
C MET A 45 4.30 -6.93 -6.27
N GLY A 46 3.15 -6.66 -5.64
CA GLY A 46 2.61 -5.30 -5.48
C GLY A 46 3.59 -4.36 -4.78
N ALA A 47 4.31 -4.84 -3.77
CA ALA A 47 5.33 -4.04 -3.09
C ALA A 47 6.51 -3.67 -4.01
N LYS A 48 6.95 -4.58 -4.87
CA LYS A 48 7.96 -4.27 -5.89
C LYS A 48 7.43 -3.26 -6.90
N ASN A 49 6.17 -3.41 -7.32
CA ASN A 49 5.51 -2.47 -8.23
C ASN A 49 5.42 -1.07 -7.61
N ALA A 50 5.02 -0.97 -6.34
CA ALA A 50 5.01 0.31 -5.63
C ALA A 50 6.40 0.97 -5.60
N LEU A 51 7.47 0.20 -5.31
CA LEU A 51 8.84 0.72 -5.34
C LEU A 51 9.27 1.20 -6.73
N LYS A 52 8.93 0.45 -7.80
CA LYS A 52 9.19 0.88 -9.19
C LYS A 52 8.57 2.24 -9.48
N ILE A 53 7.30 2.40 -9.14
CA ILE A 53 6.54 3.64 -9.34
C ILE A 53 7.15 4.78 -8.54
N LEU A 54 7.37 4.58 -7.24
CA LEU A 54 7.96 5.59 -6.37
C LEU A 54 9.35 6.03 -6.83
N SER A 55 10.18 5.09 -7.26
CA SER A 55 11.50 5.39 -7.83
C SER A 55 11.39 6.23 -9.11
N MET A 56 10.49 5.84 -10.01
CA MET A 56 10.29 6.52 -11.30
C MET A 56 9.81 7.97 -11.14
N ILE A 57 8.98 8.24 -10.13
CA ILE A 57 8.48 9.59 -9.84
C ILE A 57 9.35 10.39 -8.87
N GLY A 58 10.56 9.90 -8.55
CA GLY A 58 11.51 10.60 -7.69
C GLY A 58 11.12 10.65 -6.21
N LYS A 59 10.41 9.62 -5.72
CA LYS A 59 9.98 9.47 -4.31
C LYS A 59 10.48 8.16 -3.68
N PRO A 60 11.76 7.77 -3.86
CA PRO A 60 12.28 6.49 -3.38
C PRO A 60 12.31 6.38 -1.85
N ASP A 61 12.20 7.50 -1.14
CA ASP A 61 12.25 7.55 0.34
C ASP A 61 10.93 7.15 1.01
N VAL A 62 9.82 7.06 0.25
CA VAL A 62 8.54 6.60 0.81
C VAL A 62 8.62 5.11 1.12
N PRO A 63 8.47 4.70 2.39
CA PRO A 63 8.61 3.31 2.77
C PRO A 63 7.45 2.46 2.25
N VAL A 64 7.78 1.26 1.77
CA VAL A 64 6.80 0.26 1.30
C VAL A 64 6.89 -0.98 2.18
N TYR A 65 5.74 -1.50 2.61
CA TYR A 65 5.64 -2.68 3.46
C TYR A 65 4.80 -3.77 2.80
N VAL A 66 5.36 -4.98 2.75
CA VAL A 66 4.62 -6.17 2.31
C VAL A 66 3.65 -6.58 3.40
N GLY A 67 2.38 -6.70 3.05
CA GLY A 67 1.32 -7.17 3.94
C GLY A 67 0.88 -8.60 3.60
N GLU A 68 -0.40 -8.84 3.75
CA GLU A 68 -0.96 -10.18 3.71
C GLU A 68 -1.01 -10.75 2.30
N GLU A 69 -0.45 -11.96 2.16
CA GLU A 69 -0.42 -12.70 0.90
C GLU A 69 -1.68 -13.52 0.66
N THR A 70 -2.47 -13.77 1.70
CA THR A 70 -3.68 -14.59 1.60
C THR A 70 -4.86 -13.92 2.28
N PRO A 71 -6.06 -13.95 1.67
CA PRO A 71 -7.30 -13.54 2.31
C PRO A 71 -7.59 -14.35 3.58
N LEU A 72 -8.39 -13.79 4.51
CA LEU A 72 -8.72 -14.47 5.78
C LEU A 72 -9.69 -15.63 5.60
N VAL A 73 -10.56 -15.60 4.61
CA VAL A 73 -11.69 -16.54 4.48
C VAL A 73 -11.78 -17.18 3.10
N ARG A 74 -11.51 -16.41 2.05
CA ARG A 74 -11.60 -16.86 0.65
C ARG A 74 -10.25 -17.32 0.15
N ASP A 75 -10.23 -18.16 -0.89
CA ASP A 75 -9.03 -18.42 -1.66
C ASP A 75 -8.59 -17.15 -2.37
N TYR A 76 -7.30 -16.98 -2.50
CA TYR A 76 -6.72 -15.88 -3.27
C TYR A 76 -6.97 -16.10 -4.77
N VAL A 77 -7.47 -15.08 -5.42
CA VAL A 77 -7.62 -15.02 -6.87
C VAL A 77 -7.02 -13.69 -7.30
N ASP A 78 -6.07 -13.75 -8.22
CA ASP A 78 -5.46 -12.54 -8.79
C ASP A 78 -6.27 -11.97 -9.97
N ALA A 79 -5.82 -10.85 -10.51
CA ALA A 79 -6.37 -10.21 -11.70
C ALA A 79 -5.26 -9.96 -12.75
N MET A 80 -4.29 -10.89 -12.84
CA MET A 80 -3.20 -10.79 -13.80
C MET A 80 -3.67 -10.85 -15.25
N ASP A 81 -4.84 -11.46 -15.52
CA ASP A 81 -5.50 -11.43 -16.82
C ASP A 81 -5.91 -10.01 -17.25
N THR A 82 -6.11 -9.11 -16.30
CA THR A 82 -6.51 -7.72 -16.52
C THR A 82 -5.30 -6.77 -16.43
N HIS A 83 -4.44 -6.97 -15.42
CA HIS A 83 -3.32 -6.07 -15.12
C HIS A 83 -1.98 -6.50 -15.74
N GLY A 84 -1.94 -7.63 -16.47
CA GLY A 84 -0.71 -8.22 -16.99
C GLY A 84 0.01 -9.07 -15.94
N MET A 85 0.91 -9.96 -16.39
CA MET A 85 1.64 -10.90 -15.53
C MET A 85 2.54 -10.20 -14.50
N ASP A 86 2.95 -8.96 -14.79
CA ASP A 86 3.73 -8.11 -13.88
C ASP A 86 2.84 -7.16 -13.04
N GLY A 87 1.52 -7.16 -13.28
CA GLY A 87 0.57 -6.25 -12.66
C GLY A 87 0.62 -4.81 -13.19
N LEU A 88 1.50 -4.51 -14.15
CA LEU A 88 1.74 -3.16 -14.68
C LEU A 88 1.51 -3.08 -16.20
N GLY A 89 0.65 -3.96 -16.73
CA GLY A 89 0.33 -4.00 -18.16
C GLY A 89 1.49 -4.46 -19.03
N GLU A 90 2.42 -5.23 -18.46
CA GLU A 90 3.64 -5.69 -19.15
C GLU A 90 4.46 -4.52 -19.73
N SER A 91 4.44 -3.39 -19.01
CA SER A 91 5.07 -2.13 -19.42
C SER A 91 6.60 -2.20 -19.49
N GLY A 92 7.20 -3.24 -18.90
CA GLY A 92 8.67 -3.41 -18.88
C GLY A 92 9.40 -2.35 -18.04
N TRP A 93 8.73 -1.71 -17.09
CA TRP A 93 9.38 -0.73 -16.22
C TRP A 93 10.51 -1.37 -15.41
N PRO A 94 11.66 -0.68 -15.30
CA PRO A 94 12.81 -1.22 -14.60
C PRO A 94 12.53 -1.42 -13.12
N ASP A 95 13.22 -2.39 -12.52
CA ASP A 95 13.20 -2.57 -11.07
C ASP A 95 13.83 -1.36 -10.36
N ALA A 96 13.36 -1.08 -9.17
CA ALA A 96 13.93 -0.03 -8.33
C ALA A 96 15.27 -0.50 -7.74
N GLU A 97 16.38 -0.12 -8.37
CA GLU A 97 17.71 -0.56 -7.96
C GLU A 97 18.02 -0.17 -6.50
N GLY A 98 18.53 -1.14 -5.75
CA GLY A 98 18.95 -0.93 -4.35
C GLY A 98 17.80 -0.77 -3.35
N LEU A 99 16.54 -0.79 -3.80
CA LEU A 99 15.38 -0.70 -2.92
C LEU A 99 14.77 -2.08 -2.67
N THR A 100 14.41 -2.33 -1.43
CA THR A 100 13.68 -3.54 -1.01
C THR A 100 12.52 -3.13 -0.10
N PRO A 101 11.34 -3.75 -0.28
CA PRO A 101 10.22 -3.46 0.60
C PRO A 101 10.48 -4.01 2.01
N ASN A 102 9.97 -3.31 2.99
CA ASN A 102 9.94 -3.78 4.37
C ASN A 102 8.91 -4.92 4.51
N LYS A 103 8.99 -5.64 5.62
CA LYS A 103 8.04 -6.69 5.98
C LYS A 103 7.06 -6.18 7.04
N ASP A 104 5.95 -6.93 7.20
CA ASP A 104 4.96 -6.74 8.26
C ASP A 104 4.23 -5.37 8.20
N ALA A 105 3.46 -5.20 7.14
CA ALA A 105 2.58 -4.03 6.97
C ALA A 105 1.59 -3.87 8.13
N VAL A 106 1.12 -4.96 8.73
CA VAL A 106 0.14 -4.89 9.83
C VAL A 106 0.75 -4.25 11.08
N SER A 107 1.98 -4.63 11.43
CA SER A 107 2.70 -3.98 12.54
C SER A 107 2.99 -2.51 12.24
N PHE A 108 3.44 -2.18 11.04
CA PHE A 108 3.64 -0.79 10.62
C PHE A 108 2.36 0.05 10.77
N LEU A 109 1.22 -0.48 10.30
CA LEU A 109 -0.07 0.20 10.42
C LEU A 109 -0.43 0.44 11.89
N ILE A 110 -0.32 -0.58 12.76
CA ILE A 110 -0.62 -0.48 14.18
C ILE A 110 0.27 0.57 14.87
N GLU A 111 1.58 0.50 14.64
CA GLU A 111 2.55 1.42 15.24
C GLU A 111 2.29 2.86 14.78
N THR A 112 2.03 3.06 13.48
CA THR A 112 1.78 4.38 12.91
C THR A 112 0.46 4.97 13.44
N LEU A 113 -0.61 4.19 13.50
CA LEU A 113 -1.90 4.63 14.04
C LEU A 113 -1.81 5.04 15.51
N LYS A 114 -0.97 4.34 16.30
CA LYS A 114 -0.74 4.68 17.71
C LYS A 114 0.12 5.92 17.90
N ALA A 115 1.12 6.09 17.04
CA ALA A 115 2.11 7.16 17.18
C ALA A 115 1.73 8.46 16.45
N THR A 116 0.85 8.39 15.46
CA THR A 116 0.56 9.52 14.55
C THR A 116 -0.91 9.85 14.58
N PRO A 117 -1.31 10.86 15.38
CA PRO A 117 -2.66 11.37 15.35
C PRO A 117 -3.03 11.90 13.95
N ASP A 118 -4.28 11.77 13.56
CA ASP A 118 -4.83 12.31 12.32
C ASP A 118 -4.23 11.74 11.03
N VAL A 119 -3.59 10.55 11.07
CA VAL A 119 -3.20 9.84 9.86
C VAL A 119 -4.45 9.27 9.19
N THR A 120 -4.53 9.45 7.88
CA THR A 120 -5.58 8.87 7.05
C THR A 120 -5.06 7.60 6.40
N ILE A 121 -5.85 6.54 6.35
CA ILE A 121 -5.58 5.35 5.54
C ILE A 121 -6.53 5.38 4.35
N LEU A 122 -5.96 5.33 3.15
CA LEU A 122 -6.69 5.12 1.90
C LEU A 122 -6.55 3.65 1.52
N ALA A 123 -7.61 2.87 1.71
CA ALA A 123 -7.64 1.47 1.33
C ALA A 123 -8.19 1.34 -0.09
N LEU A 124 -7.35 0.92 -1.02
CA LEU A 124 -7.68 0.69 -2.43
C LEU A 124 -7.81 -0.79 -2.73
N GLY A 125 -7.05 -1.64 -2.03
CA GLY A 125 -7.06 -3.08 -2.18
C GLY A 125 -8.00 -3.82 -1.22
N PRO A 126 -7.95 -5.15 -1.19
CA PRO A 126 -8.68 -5.96 -0.22
C PRO A 126 -8.33 -5.61 1.22
N MET A 127 -9.32 -5.62 2.10
CA MET A 127 -9.22 -5.13 3.48
C MET A 127 -8.49 -6.07 4.46
N THR A 128 -7.71 -7.04 3.99
CA THR A 128 -7.10 -8.08 4.83
C THR A 128 -6.11 -7.51 5.85
N ASN A 129 -5.26 -6.54 5.44
CA ASN A 129 -4.35 -5.87 6.35
C ASN A 129 -5.12 -5.16 7.47
N LEU A 130 -6.14 -4.38 7.11
CA LEU A 130 -6.94 -3.62 8.07
C LEU A 130 -7.75 -4.53 8.99
N ALA A 131 -8.29 -5.63 8.49
CA ALA A 131 -8.97 -6.63 9.32
C ALA A 131 -8.01 -7.22 10.37
N LYS A 132 -6.75 -7.47 10.01
CA LYS A 132 -5.73 -7.93 10.97
C LYS A 132 -5.31 -6.84 11.95
N VAL A 133 -5.22 -5.58 11.53
CA VAL A 133 -5.00 -4.44 12.44
C VAL A 133 -6.09 -4.41 13.50
N ILE A 134 -7.36 -4.47 13.09
CA ILE A 134 -8.52 -4.45 13.99
C ILE A 134 -8.50 -5.65 14.95
N SER A 135 -8.17 -6.82 14.44
CA SER A 135 -8.11 -8.03 15.25
C SER A 135 -6.98 -8.02 16.30
N ARG A 136 -5.81 -7.45 15.95
CA ARG A 136 -4.62 -7.39 16.82
C ARG A 136 -4.64 -6.20 17.79
N ALA A 137 -5.21 -5.09 17.35
CA ALA A 137 -5.19 -3.81 18.06
C ALA A 137 -6.52 -3.07 17.87
N PRO A 138 -7.62 -3.56 18.46
CA PRO A 138 -8.96 -2.96 18.26
C PRO A 138 -9.05 -1.51 18.70
N GLU A 139 -8.18 -1.06 19.58
CA GLU A 139 -8.08 0.34 20.00
C GLU A 139 -7.72 1.29 18.83
N CYS A 140 -7.07 0.78 17.78
CA CYS A 140 -6.76 1.57 16.58
C CYS A 140 -8.02 1.99 15.79
N LEU A 141 -9.16 1.30 16.00
CA LEU A 141 -10.44 1.69 15.39
C LEU A 141 -10.86 3.12 15.76
N LEU A 142 -10.53 3.57 16.95
CA LEU A 142 -10.88 4.93 17.40
C LEU A 142 -10.16 6.01 16.57
N SER A 143 -9.04 5.66 15.95
CA SER A 143 -8.29 6.53 15.04
C SER A 143 -8.79 6.49 13.60
N LEU A 144 -9.58 5.45 13.24
CA LEU A 144 -10.09 5.21 11.89
C LEU A 144 -11.54 5.69 11.66
N ILE A 145 -12.12 6.44 12.58
CA ILE A 145 -13.54 6.88 12.56
C ILE A 145 -13.83 7.94 11.47
N HIS A 146 -12.91 8.24 10.60
CA HIS A 146 -13.13 9.12 9.46
C HIS A 146 -13.10 8.34 8.14
N ILE A 147 -14.06 7.48 7.98
CA ILE A 147 -14.37 6.86 6.68
C ILE A 147 -15.35 7.76 5.93
#